data_47bc612e82972ced7eaac31ee9d53538
#
_entry.id   47bc612e82972ced7eaac31ee9d53538
#
_cell.length_a   1.000
_cell.length_b   1.000
_cell.length_c   1.000
_cell.angle_alpha   90.00
_cell.angle_beta   90.00
_cell.angle_gamma   90.00
#
_symmetry.space_group_name_H-M   'P 1'
#
loop_
_entity.id
_entity.type
_entity.pdbx_description
1 polymer ?
#
loop_
_entity_poly.entity_id
_entity_poly.type
_entity_poly.pdbx_seq_one_letter_code
_entity_poly.pdbx_strand_id
1 'polypeptide(L)'
;SGSLRQAAFKGLREDKTAAEVTQAPQAPTDVRATPQAKTTTTVKPLARSGKGKVVIAGVTISSPDKVLWPARAGHPAITKADLARYYEAAADRILPHVGDRPTSIIRAPDGITGETFFQRHAMTGSNPRLKLIDVKARSPYVAPVDVGGLVAIGQSGGLELHPWGCAPGQPEIPDQVTFDLDPDEGLAFADVIAASTVVKAKLESLDLPAFVKTTGGKGLHVVVPIKSDARSRVTWDQNKAFAKAVAEAIRADAPDRFTTTLAKK
;
A
#
# COMPACT_ATOMS: atom_id res chain seq x y z
N SER A 1 -1.21 25.70 -7.47
CA SER A 1 -0.87 24.80 -6.37
C SER A 1 -1.61 23.46 -6.56
N GLY A 2 -1.03 22.59 -7.39
CA GLY A 2 -1.59 21.29 -7.69
C GLY A 2 -1.16 20.28 -6.64
N SER A 3 -2.11 19.70 -5.93
CA SER A 3 -1.91 18.51 -5.10
C SER A 3 -1.43 17.38 -6.01
N LEU A 4 -0.20 16.91 -5.81
CA LEU A 4 0.37 15.75 -6.50
C LEU A 4 -0.40 14.50 -6.06
N ARG A 5 -1.37 14.08 -6.85
CA ARG A 5 -1.94 12.74 -6.75
C ARG A 5 -1.07 11.82 -7.58
N GLN A 6 -0.76 10.64 -7.05
CA GLN A 6 -0.10 9.57 -7.79
C GLN A 6 -0.84 9.34 -9.10
N ALA A 7 -0.10 9.08 -10.19
CA ALA A 7 -0.71 8.68 -11.44
C ALA A 7 -1.41 7.34 -11.20
N ALA A 8 -2.72 7.37 -11.06
CA ALA A 8 -3.53 6.18 -10.90
C ALA A 8 -3.95 5.70 -12.28
N PHE A 9 -3.63 4.46 -12.59
CA PHE A 9 -4.26 3.74 -13.68
C PHE A 9 -5.58 3.19 -13.13
N LYS A 10 -6.72 3.64 -13.64
CA LYS A 10 -8.03 3.20 -13.17
C LYS A 10 -8.80 2.56 -14.30
N GLY A 11 -9.17 1.30 -14.07
CA GLY A 11 -10.29 0.64 -14.71
C GLY A 11 -9.95 -0.35 -15.82
N LEU A 12 -10.53 -1.53 -15.67
CA LEU A 12 -10.81 -2.49 -16.74
C LEU A 12 -12.25 -2.27 -17.22
N ARG A 13 -12.50 -2.41 -18.52
CA ARG A 13 -13.86 -2.22 -19.10
C ARG A 13 -14.71 -3.48 -18.96
N GLU A 14 -16.00 -3.33 -18.67
CA GLU A 14 -16.98 -4.41 -18.46
C GLU A 14 -17.54 -5.01 -19.76
N ASP A 15 -17.34 -4.37 -20.90
CA ASP A 15 -18.02 -4.69 -22.17
C ASP A 15 -17.36 -5.85 -22.95
N LYS A 16 -16.30 -6.50 -22.40
CA LYS A 16 -15.68 -7.71 -22.99
C LYS A 16 -15.23 -8.71 -21.94
N THR A 17 -15.53 -9.97 -22.17
CA THR A 17 -15.10 -11.08 -21.31
C THR A 17 -13.66 -11.51 -21.61
N ALA A 18 -12.98 -12.08 -20.61
CA ALA A 18 -11.61 -12.59 -20.76
C ALA A 18 -11.48 -13.66 -21.88
N ALA A 19 -12.57 -14.31 -22.27
CA ALA A 19 -12.62 -15.30 -23.35
C ALA A 19 -12.53 -14.70 -24.76
N GLU A 20 -12.85 -13.42 -24.92
CA GLU A 20 -12.79 -12.71 -26.21
C GLU A 20 -11.42 -12.11 -26.51
N VAL A 21 -10.48 -12.22 -25.57
CA VAL A 21 -9.10 -11.76 -25.73
C VAL A 21 -8.24 -12.93 -26.20
N THR A 22 -8.00 -13.04 -27.50
CA THR A 22 -7.16 -14.04 -28.12
C THR A 22 -5.73 -14.00 -27.54
N GLN A 23 -5.37 -15.12 -26.90
CA GLN A 23 -4.04 -15.61 -26.54
C GLN A 23 -2.92 -14.58 -26.29
N ALA A 24 -2.69 -14.32 -24.98
CA ALA A 24 -1.37 -13.95 -24.52
C ALA A 24 -0.42 -15.19 -24.66
N PRO A 25 0.88 -14.99 -24.95
CA PRO A 25 1.84 -16.08 -25.00
C PRO A 25 1.87 -16.84 -23.67
N GLN A 26 1.83 -18.17 -23.73
CA GLN A 26 1.94 -19.02 -22.54
C GLN A 26 3.29 -18.75 -21.85
N ALA A 27 3.23 -18.39 -20.57
CA ALA A 27 4.40 -18.29 -19.73
C ALA A 27 5.06 -19.68 -19.60
N PRO A 28 6.40 -19.78 -19.58
CA PRO A 28 7.08 -21.03 -19.36
C PRO A 28 6.77 -21.57 -17.98
N THR A 29 6.20 -22.78 -17.95
CA THR A 29 6.07 -23.62 -16.75
C THR A 29 7.45 -24.11 -16.36
N ASP A 30 8.11 -23.45 -15.43
CA ASP A 30 9.05 -24.04 -14.48
C ASP A 30 9.51 -22.97 -13.47
N VAL A 31 8.74 -22.80 -12.42
CA VAL A 31 9.26 -22.16 -11.19
C VAL A 31 9.38 -23.27 -10.16
N ARG A 32 10.58 -23.80 -10.05
CA ARG A 32 11.00 -24.76 -9.02
C ARG A 32 10.80 -24.08 -7.65
N ALA A 33 9.84 -24.57 -6.89
CA ALA A 33 9.56 -24.11 -5.54
C ALA A 33 10.79 -24.35 -4.64
N THR A 34 11.38 -23.26 -4.18
CA THR A 34 12.37 -23.30 -3.11
C THR A 34 11.62 -23.54 -1.78
N PRO A 35 12.08 -24.46 -0.91
CA PRO A 35 11.40 -24.75 0.34
C PRO A 35 11.38 -23.52 1.25
N GLN A 36 10.22 -22.99 1.53
CA GLN A 36 10.04 -21.99 2.59
C GLN A 36 10.34 -22.65 3.94
N ALA A 37 11.34 -22.14 4.63
CA ALA A 37 11.58 -22.46 6.03
C ALA A 37 10.33 -22.08 6.86
N LYS A 38 9.68 -23.07 7.43
CA LYS A 38 8.58 -22.89 8.38
C LYS A 38 9.14 -22.33 9.68
N THR A 39 9.20 -21.01 9.80
CA THR A 39 9.37 -20.35 11.09
C THR A 39 7.97 -20.16 11.67
N THR A 40 7.49 -21.17 12.38
CA THR A 40 6.30 -21.07 13.20
C THR A 40 6.63 -20.24 14.44
N THR A 41 6.52 -18.91 14.34
CA THR A 41 6.51 -18.07 15.54
C THR A 41 5.16 -18.25 16.20
N THR A 42 5.12 -19.11 17.20
CA THR A 42 3.94 -19.34 18.06
C THR A 42 3.73 -18.06 18.87
N VAL A 43 2.82 -17.22 18.44
CA VAL A 43 2.36 -16.05 19.23
C VAL A 43 1.56 -16.61 20.41
N LYS A 44 2.16 -16.57 21.60
CA LYS A 44 1.53 -17.02 22.85
C LYS A 44 0.32 -16.15 23.15
N PRO A 45 -0.91 -16.69 23.32
CA PRO A 45 -2.05 -15.88 23.70
C PRO A 45 -1.81 -15.28 25.09
N LEU A 46 -1.80 -13.96 25.20
CA LEU A 46 -1.72 -13.29 26.49
C LEU A 46 -3.08 -13.27 27.16
N ALA A 47 -3.10 -13.55 28.46
CA ALA A 47 -4.29 -13.54 29.31
C ALA A 47 -5.05 -12.20 29.17
N ARG A 48 -6.38 -12.29 29.00
CA ARG A 48 -7.29 -11.15 29.01
C ARG A 48 -7.24 -10.49 30.39
N SER A 49 -6.69 -9.27 30.46
CA SER A 49 -6.80 -8.41 31.64
C SER A 49 -7.65 -7.20 31.27
N GLY A 50 -8.70 -6.96 32.05
CA GLY A 50 -9.64 -5.87 31.84
C GLY A 50 -8.98 -4.50 31.97
N LYS A 51 -9.65 -3.45 31.44
CA LYS A 51 -9.39 -1.99 31.52
C LYS A 51 -7.92 -1.57 31.79
N GLY A 52 -6.96 -2.22 31.14
CA GLY A 52 -5.53 -1.98 31.33
C GLY A 52 -4.91 -1.22 30.17
N LYS A 53 -3.70 -0.73 30.41
CA LYS A 53 -2.78 -0.29 29.36
C LYS A 53 -1.75 -1.40 29.16
N VAL A 54 -1.33 -1.65 27.94
CA VAL A 54 -0.22 -2.57 27.63
C VAL A 54 0.88 -1.78 26.90
N VAL A 55 2.13 -2.14 27.10
CA VAL A 55 3.26 -1.52 26.39
C VAL A 55 3.75 -2.50 25.33
N ILE A 56 3.84 -2.04 24.08
CA ILE A 56 4.32 -2.80 22.92
C ILE A 56 5.34 -1.90 22.19
N ALA A 57 6.54 -2.39 21.94
CA ALA A 57 7.65 -1.64 21.34
C ALA A 57 7.86 -0.24 21.98
N GLY A 58 7.72 -0.13 23.31
CA GLY A 58 7.84 1.14 24.04
C GLY A 58 6.68 2.12 23.87
N VAL A 59 5.58 1.70 23.23
CA VAL A 59 4.36 2.49 23.07
C VAL A 59 3.26 1.98 23.98
N THR A 60 2.65 2.87 24.74
CA THR A 60 1.50 2.54 25.60
C THR A 60 0.24 2.42 24.74
N ILE A 61 -0.34 1.23 24.70
CA ILE A 61 -1.62 0.95 24.04
C ILE A 61 -2.74 1.12 25.05
N SER A 62 -3.56 2.12 24.84
CA SER A 62 -4.79 2.34 25.62
C SER A 62 -5.94 1.50 25.07
N SER A 63 -6.82 1.02 25.95
CA SER A 63 -7.93 0.16 25.57
C SER A 63 -7.47 -1.02 24.67
N PRO A 64 -6.52 -1.85 25.13
CA PRO A 64 -5.90 -2.91 24.32
C PRO A 64 -6.91 -3.91 23.79
N ASP A 65 -7.96 -4.20 24.56
CA ASP A 65 -9.00 -5.17 24.22
C ASP A 65 -10.10 -4.58 23.30
N LYS A 66 -9.97 -3.30 22.89
CA LYS A 66 -10.92 -2.71 21.96
C LYS A 66 -10.93 -3.48 20.65
N VAL A 67 -12.07 -4.04 20.29
CA VAL A 67 -12.26 -4.79 19.05
C VAL A 67 -12.19 -3.83 17.85
N LEU A 68 -11.28 -4.10 16.92
CA LEU A 68 -11.17 -3.39 15.64
C LEU A 68 -11.80 -4.19 14.50
N TRP A 69 -11.68 -5.52 14.51
CA TRP A 69 -12.39 -6.42 13.61
C TRP A 69 -13.26 -7.36 14.43
N PRO A 70 -14.58 -7.34 14.25
CA PRO A 70 -15.48 -8.31 14.89
C PRO A 70 -15.12 -9.75 14.52
N ALA A 71 -15.41 -10.68 15.42
CA ALA A 71 -15.28 -12.12 15.13
C ALA A 71 -16.13 -12.50 13.92
N ARG A 72 -15.62 -13.39 13.08
CA ARG A 72 -16.32 -14.01 11.95
C ARG A 72 -16.19 -15.53 12.06
N ALA A 73 -16.99 -16.26 11.30
CA ALA A 73 -16.93 -17.73 11.29
C ALA A 73 -15.50 -18.22 11.07
N GLY A 74 -14.97 -18.98 12.03
CA GLY A 74 -13.59 -19.50 11.99
C GLY A 74 -12.48 -18.52 12.35
N HIS A 75 -12.78 -17.23 12.62
CA HIS A 75 -11.78 -16.21 12.95
C HIS A 75 -12.19 -15.44 14.23
N PRO A 76 -11.32 -15.38 15.25
CA PRO A 76 -11.57 -14.58 16.45
C PRO A 76 -11.62 -13.08 16.12
N ALA A 77 -12.18 -12.31 17.02
CA ALA A 77 -12.08 -10.84 16.96
C ALA A 77 -10.63 -10.41 17.07
N ILE A 78 -10.27 -9.37 16.31
CA ILE A 78 -8.94 -8.74 16.37
C ILE A 78 -9.06 -7.43 17.14
N THR A 79 -8.23 -7.31 18.17
CA THR A 79 -8.20 -6.15 19.06
C THR A 79 -7.15 -5.12 18.66
N LYS A 80 -7.17 -3.96 19.30
CA LYS A 80 -6.13 -2.95 19.13
C LYS A 80 -4.74 -3.46 19.54
N ALA A 81 -4.65 -4.25 20.60
CA ALA A 81 -3.39 -4.86 20.99
C ALA A 81 -2.88 -5.86 19.95
N ASP A 82 -3.77 -6.60 19.29
CA ASP A 82 -3.38 -7.54 18.23
C ASP A 82 -2.85 -6.78 17.00
N LEU A 83 -3.48 -5.67 16.62
CA LEU A 83 -2.97 -4.81 15.55
C LEU A 83 -1.58 -4.25 15.91
N ALA A 84 -1.39 -3.78 17.14
CA ALA A 84 -0.10 -3.26 17.60
C ALA A 84 1.00 -4.34 17.55
N ARG A 85 0.70 -5.58 17.97
CA ARG A 85 1.61 -6.73 17.88
C ARG A 85 1.88 -7.13 16.43
N TYR A 86 0.88 -7.03 15.56
CA TYR A 86 1.09 -7.27 14.13
C TYR A 86 2.11 -6.28 13.57
N TYR A 87 1.98 -4.98 13.87
CA TYR A 87 2.96 -3.98 13.44
C TYR A 87 4.35 -4.23 14.02
N GLU A 88 4.45 -4.67 15.28
CA GLU A 88 5.73 -5.05 15.88
C GLU A 88 6.34 -6.25 15.16
N ALA A 89 5.58 -7.31 14.96
CA ALA A 89 6.05 -8.55 14.34
C ALA A 89 6.39 -8.40 12.85
N ALA A 90 5.70 -7.52 12.14
CA ALA A 90 5.89 -7.28 10.72
C ALA A 90 6.84 -6.10 10.42
N ALA A 91 7.39 -5.44 11.43
CA ALA A 91 8.15 -4.21 11.29
C ALA A 91 9.31 -4.32 10.30
N ASP A 92 10.09 -5.39 10.34
CA ASP A 92 11.24 -5.61 9.44
C ASP A 92 10.84 -5.74 7.97
N ARG A 93 9.57 -6.08 7.69
CA ARG A 93 9.03 -6.19 6.34
C ARG A 93 8.30 -4.91 5.90
N ILE A 94 7.73 -4.17 6.82
CA ILE A 94 6.96 -2.94 6.55
C ILE A 94 7.89 -1.73 6.42
N LEU A 95 8.82 -1.54 7.35
CA LEU A 95 9.67 -0.36 7.44
C LEU A 95 10.51 -0.08 6.18
N PRO A 96 11.07 -1.07 5.46
CA PRO A 96 11.77 -0.80 4.20
C PRO A 96 10.92 -0.06 3.16
N HIS A 97 9.60 -0.21 3.22
CA HIS A 97 8.66 0.36 2.25
C HIS A 97 7.97 1.65 2.72
N VAL A 98 7.80 1.82 4.04
CA VAL A 98 7.07 2.98 4.59
C VAL A 98 7.95 3.87 5.46
N GLY A 99 9.09 3.36 5.92
CA GLY A 99 9.97 4.07 6.86
C GLY A 99 10.47 5.39 6.31
N ASP A 100 10.38 6.43 7.14
CA ASP A 100 10.82 7.79 6.83
C ASP A 100 10.23 8.39 5.53
N ARG A 101 9.01 7.96 5.16
CA ARG A 101 8.26 8.48 4.01
C ARG A 101 7.00 9.19 4.50
N PRO A 102 6.65 10.35 3.92
CA PRO A 102 5.35 10.96 4.17
C PRO A 102 4.24 9.94 3.94
N THR A 103 3.45 9.66 4.96
CA THR A 103 2.45 8.59 4.92
C THR A 103 1.06 9.13 5.23
N SER A 104 0.10 8.85 4.36
CA SER A 104 -1.31 9.01 4.69
C SER A 104 -1.81 7.73 5.35
N ILE A 105 -2.65 7.86 6.36
CA ILE A 105 -3.12 6.75 7.19
C ILE A 105 -4.64 6.74 7.17
N ILE A 106 -5.25 5.60 6.85
CA ILE A 106 -6.67 5.39 7.13
C ILE A 106 -6.78 4.81 8.54
N ARG A 107 -7.53 5.50 9.38
CA ARG A 107 -7.77 5.14 10.77
C ARG A 107 -9.22 4.74 10.97
N ALA A 108 -9.42 3.70 11.75
CA ALA A 108 -10.73 3.26 12.24
C ALA A 108 -10.67 3.12 13.77
N PRO A 109 -10.67 4.24 14.52
CA PRO A 109 -10.51 4.19 15.98
C PRO A 109 -11.63 3.41 16.67
N ASP A 110 -12.79 3.29 16.04
CA ASP A 110 -13.94 2.52 16.54
C ASP A 110 -14.13 1.17 15.84
N GLY A 111 -13.08 0.73 15.11
CA GLY A 111 -13.09 -0.52 14.35
C GLY A 111 -13.63 -0.35 12.94
N ILE A 112 -13.55 -1.43 12.14
CA ILE A 112 -13.90 -1.40 10.70
C ILE A 112 -15.40 -1.20 10.43
N THR A 113 -16.24 -1.36 11.43
CA THR A 113 -17.68 -1.10 11.35
C THR A 113 -18.05 0.33 11.74
N GLY A 114 -17.10 1.09 12.27
CA GLY A 114 -17.24 2.48 12.64
C GLY A 114 -16.81 3.44 11.53
N GLU A 115 -16.77 4.73 11.89
CA GLU A 115 -16.30 5.78 10.99
C GLU A 115 -14.79 5.68 10.74
N THR A 116 -14.36 5.91 9.50
CA THR A 116 -12.96 5.92 9.11
C THR A 116 -12.49 7.35 8.82
N PHE A 117 -11.25 7.62 9.18
CA PHE A 117 -10.62 8.94 9.04
C PHE A 117 -9.36 8.87 8.19
N PHE A 118 -9.26 9.75 7.21
CA PHE A 118 -8.05 9.89 6.41
C PHE A 118 -7.12 10.94 7.03
N GLN A 119 -6.02 10.49 7.62
CA GLN A 119 -5.04 11.34 8.32
C GLN A 119 -3.75 11.45 7.51
N ARG A 120 -3.26 12.67 7.30
CA ARG A 120 -1.97 12.98 6.67
C ARG A 120 -1.00 13.66 7.64
N HIS A 121 -1.55 14.45 8.57
CA HIS A 121 -0.82 15.36 9.44
C HIS A 121 -0.90 14.90 10.88
N ALA A 122 0.02 15.38 11.71
CA ALA A 122 -0.11 15.20 13.15
C ALA A 122 -1.38 15.91 13.64
N MET A 123 -2.05 15.26 14.57
CA MET A 123 -3.21 15.79 15.28
C MET A 123 -2.84 16.02 16.73
N THR A 124 -3.65 16.80 17.45
CA THR A 124 -3.52 16.93 18.90
C THR A 124 -3.52 15.55 19.55
N GLY A 125 -2.50 15.25 20.35
CA GLY A 125 -2.31 13.92 20.95
C GLY A 125 -1.66 12.87 20.04
N SER A 126 -1.17 13.24 18.87
CA SER A 126 -0.34 12.34 18.05
C SER A 126 0.88 11.86 18.82
N ASN A 127 1.22 10.58 18.64
CA ASN A 127 2.36 9.99 19.35
C ASN A 127 3.67 10.61 18.85
N PRO A 128 4.59 11.04 19.75
CA PRO A 128 5.86 11.66 19.40
C PRO A 128 6.84 10.71 18.65
N ARG A 129 6.54 9.41 18.59
CA ARG A 129 7.29 8.43 17.79
C ARG A 129 7.08 8.61 16.29
N LEU A 130 6.06 9.38 15.86
CA LEU A 130 5.87 9.71 14.47
C LEU A 130 6.69 10.94 14.11
N LYS A 131 7.62 10.78 13.17
CA LYS A 131 8.39 11.90 12.59
C LYS A 131 7.46 12.79 11.77
N LEU A 132 7.75 14.09 11.79
CA LEU A 132 7.08 15.06 10.92
C LEU A 132 7.99 15.40 9.75
N ILE A 133 7.49 15.21 8.53
CA ILE A 133 8.23 15.51 7.29
C ILE A 133 7.58 16.72 6.63
N ASP A 134 8.37 17.76 6.44
CA ASP A 134 7.95 18.92 5.65
C ASP A 134 7.91 18.55 4.16
N VAL A 135 6.76 18.73 3.56
CA VAL A 135 6.51 18.45 2.14
C VAL A 135 6.17 19.73 1.37
N LYS A 136 6.55 20.90 1.92
CA LYS A 136 6.22 22.23 1.36
C LYS A 136 4.72 22.43 1.16
N ALA A 137 3.89 21.79 2.00
CA ALA A 137 2.45 21.96 2.08
C ALA A 137 2.08 22.75 3.34
N ARG A 138 0.78 23.02 3.53
CA ARG A 138 0.28 23.78 4.70
C ARG A 138 0.72 23.18 6.05
N SER A 139 0.89 21.87 6.11
CA SER A 139 1.27 21.15 7.34
C SER A 139 2.14 19.95 6.99
N PRO A 140 3.12 19.58 7.85
CA PRO A 140 3.96 18.42 7.62
C PRO A 140 3.17 17.12 7.69
N TYR A 141 3.66 16.11 6.97
CA TYR A 141 3.11 14.75 7.01
C TYR A 141 3.72 13.94 8.14
N VAL A 142 2.98 12.96 8.63
CA VAL A 142 3.49 11.96 9.56
C VAL A 142 4.25 10.86 8.82
N ALA A 143 5.27 10.31 9.47
CA ALA A 143 6.04 9.16 8.98
C ALA A 143 6.44 8.25 10.14
N PRO A 144 6.26 6.93 10.04
CA PRO A 144 6.93 6.00 10.95
C PRO A 144 8.41 5.91 10.57
N VAL A 145 9.30 5.85 11.55
CA VAL A 145 10.75 5.69 11.32
C VAL A 145 11.31 4.42 11.94
N ASP A 146 10.59 3.85 12.90
CA ASP A 146 10.96 2.64 13.62
C ASP A 146 9.73 1.80 13.98
N VAL A 147 9.95 0.69 14.64
CA VAL A 147 8.88 -0.19 15.13
C VAL A 147 7.92 0.53 16.07
N GLY A 148 8.43 1.44 16.90
CA GLY A 148 7.61 2.24 17.80
C GLY A 148 6.68 3.19 17.04
N GLY A 149 7.14 3.75 15.93
CA GLY A 149 6.31 4.55 15.02
C GLY A 149 5.17 3.75 14.39
N LEU A 150 5.44 2.53 13.92
CA LEU A 150 4.39 1.63 13.40
C LEU A 150 3.38 1.26 14.49
N VAL A 151 3.84 0.88 15.68
CA VAL A 151 2.98 0.56 16.82
C VAL A 151 2.16 1.77 17.27
N ALA A 152 2.72 2.98 17.18
CA ALA A 152 1.98 4.22 17.44
C ALA A 152 0.84 4.46 16.45
N ILE A 153 1.02 4.08 15.18
CA ILE A 153 -0.06 4.07 14.19
C ILE A 153 -1.16 3.08 14.62
N GLY A 154 -0.80 1.86 15.03
CA GLY A 154 -1.74 0.86 15.54
C GLY A 154 -2.49 1.36 16.77
N GLN A 155 -1.82 2.05 17.72
CA GLN A 155 -2.47 2.67 18.88
C GLN A 155 -3.54 3.67 18.47
N SER A 156 -3.35 4.38 17.37
CA SER A 156 -4.33 5.34 16.85
C SER A 156 -5.46 4.71 16.02
N GLY A 157 -5.46 3.39 15.86
CA GLY A 157 -6.40 2.65 15.01
C GLY A 157 -6.10 2.79 13.52
N GLY A 158 -4.83 3.04 13.16
CA GLY A 158 -4.38 3.10 11.77
C GLY A 158 -4.34 1.71 11.15
N LEU A 159 -5.12 1.50 10.10
CA LEU A 159 -5.31 0.22 9.42
C LEU A 159 -4.62 0.17 8.07
N GLU A 160 -4.59 1.28 7.34
CA GLU A 160 -3.98 1.37 6.02
C GLU A 160 -2.87 2.42 6.01
N LEU A 161 -1.77 2.09 5.34
CA LEU A 161 -0.61 2.96 5.18
C LEU A 161 -0.44 3.27 3.70
N HIS A 162 -0.47 4.57 3.36
CA HIS A 162 -0.28 5.08 2.01
C HIS A 162 0.98 5.95 1.95
N PRO A 163 2.18 5.33 1.91
CA PRO A 163 3.44 6.07 1.83
C PRO A 163 3.61 6.73 0.47
N TRP A 164 4.31 7.85 0.44
CA TRP A 164 4.75 8.44 -0.81
C TRP A 164 5.81 7.55 -1.49
N GLY A 165 5.82 7.54 -2.80
CA GLY A 165 6.85 6.88 -3.62
C GLY A 165 8.11 7.74 -3.74
N CYS A 166 8.65 8.22 -2.62
CA CYS A 166 9.85 9.05 -2.56
C CYS A 166 10.95 8.34 -1.77
N ALA A 167 12.19 8.76 -1.92
CA ALA A 167 13.29 8.27 -1.09
C ALA A 167 13.05 8.58 0.39
N PRO A 168 13.45 7.69 1.32
CA PRO A 168 13.29 7.92 2.75
C PRO A 168 13.88 9.27 3.19
N GLY A 169 13.09 10.07 3.91
CA GLY A 169 13.49 11.40 4.37
C GLY A 169 13.62 12.47 3.30
N GLN A 170 13.39 12.16 2.03
CA GLN A 170 13.57 13.05 0.88
C GLN A 170 12.29 13.11 0.04
N PRO A 171 11.25 13.83 0.49
CA PRO A 171 9.95 13.84 -0.17
C PRO A 171 9.97 14.43 -1.58
N GLU A 172 10.99 15.16 -1.95
CA GLU A 172 11.18 15.75 -3.28
C GLU A 172 11.83 14.80 -4.29
N ILE A 173 12.33 13.63 -3.86
CA ILE A 173 13.00 12.66 -4.72
C ILE A 173 12.13 11.41 -4.89
N PRO A 174 11.47 11.21 -6.05
CA PRO A 174 10.76 9.96 -6.32
C PRO A 174 11.77 8.81 -6.43
N ASP A 175 11.46 7.66 -5.82
CA ASP A 175 12.26 6.45 -5.88
C ASP A 175 11.49 5.25 -6.47
N GLN A 176 10.25 5.47 -6.84
CA GLN A 176 9.43 4.47 -7.50
C GLN A 176 8.31 5.09 -8.33
N VAL A 177 7.87 4.34 -9.37
CA VAL A 177 6.59 4.54 -10.06
C VAL A 177 5.64 3.46 -9.60
N THR A 178 4.39 3.81 -9.31
CA THR A 178 3.34 2.86 -9.00
C THR A 178 2.21 2.98 -10.02
N PHE A 179 1.91 1.89 -10.69
CA PHE A 179 0.72 1.73 -11.53
C PHE A 179 -0.34 1.05 -10.68
N ASP A 180 -1.40 1.77 -10.36
CA ASP A 180 -2.53 1.29 -9.58
C ASP A 180 -3.59 0.71 -10.53
N LEU A 181 -3.83 -0.60 -10.39
CA LEU A 181 -4.82 -1.35 -11.16
C LEU A 181 -6.08 -1.51 -10.31
N ASP A 182 -7.06 -0.66 -10.56
CA ASP A 182 -8.32 -0.64 -9.84
C ASP A 182 -9.45 -1.14 -10.78
N PRO A 183 -10.02 -2.33 -10.54
CA PRO A 183 -11.03 -2.91 -11.42
C PRO A 183 -12.36 -2.17 -11.33
N ASP A 184 -13.09 -2.11 -12.45
CA ASP A 184 -14.49 -1.71 -12.46
C ASP A 184 -15.37 -2.74 -11.71
N GLU A 185 -16.61 -2.35 -11.43
CA GLU A 185 -17.59 -3.25 -10.79
C GLU A 185 -17.84 -4.47 -11.70
N GLY A 186 -17.95 -5.65 -11.10
CA GLY A 186 -18.21 -6.90 -11.81
C GLY A 186 -16.98 -7.67 -12.29
N LEU A 187 -15.80 -7.03 -12.36
CA LEU A 187 -14.57 -7.72 -12.74
C LEU A 187 -14.02 -8.60 -11.61
N ALA A 188 -13.60 -9.81 -11.97
CA ALA A 188 -13.00 -10.74 -11.05
C ALA A 188 -11.53 -10.37 -10.75
N PHE A 189 -11.02 -10.80 -9.59
CA PHE A 189 -9.60 -10.58 -9.24
C PHE A 189 -8.63 -11.24 -10.25
N ALA A 190 -9.07 -12.30 -10.94
CA ALA A 190 -8.31 -12.92 -12.02
C ALA A 190 -8.05 -11.94 -13.19
N ASP A 191 -8.99 -11.03 -13.47
CA ASP A 191 -8.82 -10.01 -14.52
C ASP A 191 -7.78 -8.97 -14.10
N VAL A 192 -7.73 -8.61 -12.81
CA VAL A 192 -6.70 -7.73 -12.27
C VAL A 192 -5.31 -8.37 -12.36
N ILE A 193 -5.21 -9.67 -12.07
CA ILE A 193 -3.96 -10.43 -12.25
C ILE A 193 -3.53 -10.40 -13.72
N ALA A 194 -4.45 -10.69 -14.65
CA ALA A 194 -4.17 -10.65 -16.08
C ALA A 194 -3.75 -9.24 -16.54
N ALA A 195 -4.39 -8.19 -16.03
CA ALA A 195 -4.01 -6.81 -16.29
C ALA A 195 -2.61 -6.48 -15.76
N SER A 196 -2.27 -6.94 -14.55
CA SER A 196 -0.95 -6.72 -13.97
C SER A 196 0.16 -7.37 -14.80
N THR A 197 -0.11 -8.52 -15.42
CA THR A 197 0.82 -9.20 -16.34
C THR A 197 1.06 -8.38 -17.61
N VAL A 198 0.02 -7.74 -18.15
CA VAL A 198 0.16 -6.85 -19.33
C VAL A 198 1.02 -5.63 -18.99
N VAL A 199 0.76 -4.99 -17.84
CA VAL A 199 1.55 -3.85 -17.38
C VAL A 199 3.01 -4.26 -17.16
N LYS A 200 3.25 -5.41 -16.51
CA LYS A 200 4.59 -5.96 -16.31
C LYS A 200 5.31 -6.17 -17.65
N ALA A 201 4.68 -6.85 -18.61
CA ALA A 201 5.28 -7.12 -19.92
C ALA A 201 5.64 -5.80 -20.66
N LYS A 202 4.78 -4.78 -20.58
CA LYS A 202 5.08 -3.46 -21.16
C LYS A 202 6.30 -2.82 -20.50
N LEU A 203 6.41 -2.88 -19.19
CA LEU A 203 7.55 -2.32 -18.44
C LEU A 203 8.84 -3.09 -18.74
N GLU A 204 8.79 -4.41 -18.80
CA GLU A 204 9.92 -5.26 -19.16
C GLU A 204 10.41 -5.02 -20.61
N SER A 205 9.50 -4.68 -21.54
CA SER A 205 9.88 -4.27 -22.90
C SER A 205 10.64 -2.93 -22.95
N LEU A 206 10.63 -2.18 -21.86
CA LEU A 206 11.38 -0.95 -21.66
C LEU A 206 12.62 -1.16 -20.75
N ASP A 207 13.05 -2.41 -20.55
CA ASP A 207 14.14 -2.81 -19.65
C ASP A 207 13.95 -2.37 -18.19
N LEU A 208 12.70 -2.25 -17.74
CA LEU A 208 12.37 -1.85 -16.39
C LEU A 208 11.89 -3.04 -15.54
N PRO A 209 12.54 -3.30 -14.39
CA PRO A 209 12.07 -4.33 -13.47
C PRO A 209 10.74 -3.90 -12.84
N ALA A 210 9.76 -4.78 -12.83
CA ALA A 210 8.44 -4.51 -12.29
C ALA A 210 8.03 -5.56 -11.25
N PHE A 211 7.49 -5.09 -10.14
CA PHE A 211 7.07 -5.91 -9.00
C PHE A 211 5.59 -5.71 -8.72
N VAL A 212 4.88 -6.80 -8.45
CA VAL A 212 3.48 -6.72 -8.02
C VAL A 212 3.40 -6.58 -6.51
N LYS A 213 2.48 -5.72 -6.06
CA LYS A 213 2.15 -5.52 -4.65
C LYS A 213 0.64 -5.64 -4.47
N THR A 214 0.20 -6.46 -3.52
CA THR A 214 -1.18 -6.52 -3.07
C THR A 214 -1.51 -5.30 -2.22
N THR A 215 -2.72 -4.75 -2.38
CA THR A 215 -3.15 -3.53 -1.67
C THR A 215 -4.00 -3.83 -0.44
N GLY A 216 -4.47 -5.08 -0.31
CA GLY A 216 -5.47 -5.47 0.70
C GLY A 216 -6.91 -5.17 0.28
N GLY A 217 -7.12 -4.50 -0.84
CA GLY A 217 -8.41 -4.23 -1.47
C GLY A 217 -8.64 -5.07 -2.73
N LYS A 218 -9.43 -4.55 -3.66
CA LYS A 218 -9.80 -5.23 -4.90
C LYS A 218 -8.76 -5.13 -6.02
N GLY A 219 -7.79 -4.22 -5.90
CA GLY A 219 -6.79 -3.89 -6.91
C GLY A 219 -5.41 -4.47 -6.63
N LEU A 220 -4.50 -4.22 -7.58
CA LEU A 220 -3.07 -4.53 -7.47
C LEU A 220 -2.25 -3.30 -7.85
N HIS A 221 -1.11 -3.13 -7.22
CA HIS A 221 -0.09 -2.20 -7.69
C HIS A 221 1.00 -2.94 -8.48
N VAL A 222 1.42 -2.36 -9.61
CA VAL A 222 2.67 -2.72 -10.26
C VAL A 222 3.67 -1.61 -9.99
N VAL A 223 4.78 -1.94 -9.33
CA VAL A 223 5.76 -0.98 -8.83
C VAL A 223 7.07 -1.14 -9.60
N VAL A 224 7.58 -0.02 -10.09
CA VAL A 224 8.90 0.09 -10.73
C VAL A 224 9.81 0.91 -9.81
N PRO A 225 10.87 0.33 -9.25
CA PRO A 225 11.87 1.11 -8.52
C PRO A 225 12.64 2.03 -9.47
N ILE A 226 12.90 3.25 -9.02
CA ILE A 226 13.70 4.23 -9.75
C ILE A 226 14.97 4.48 -8.96
N LYS A 227 16.11 4.32 -9.59
CA LYS A 227 17.36 4.76 -9.03
C LYS A 227 17.54 6.25 -9.32
N SER A 228 17.45 7.07 -8.29
CA SER A 228 17.78 8.48 -8.36
C SER A 228 19.10 8.70 -7.62
N ASP A 229 20.10 9.23 -8.29
CA ASP A 229 21.39 9.57 -7.71
C ASP A 229 21.75 11.04 -8.01
N ALA A 230 22.92 11.52 -7.55
CA ALA A 230 23.34 12.89 -7.74
C ALA A 230 23.51 13.31 -9.22
N ARG A 231 23.70 12.33 -10.13
CA ARG A 231 23.91 12.56 -11.58
C ARG A 231 22.62 12.39 -12.39
N SER A 232 21.67 11.61 -11.86
CA SER A 232 20.45 11.19 -12.55
C SER A 232 19.25 11.41 -11.64
N ARG A 233 18.97 12.67 -11.33
CA ARG A 233 17.88 13.04 -10.44
C ARG A 233 16.56 13.15 -11.23
N VAL A 234 15.67 12.17 -11.03
CA VAL A 234 14.33 12.21 -11.58
C VAL A 234 13.46 13.15 -10.74
N THR A 235 12.73 14.06 -11.39
CA THR A 235 11.75 14.92 -10.73
C THR A 235 10.37 14.26 -10.67
N TRP A 236 9.48 14.76 -9.78
CA TRP A 236 8.09 14.31 -9.74
C TRP A 236 7.34 14.52 -11.06
N ASP A 237 7.61 15.61 -11.76
CA ASP A 237 6.98 15.88 -13.07
C ASP A 237 7.43 14.87 -14.13
N GLN A 238 8.73 14.55 -14.17
CA GLN A 238 9.27 13.52 -15.06
C GLN A 238 8.70 12.14 -14.71
N ASN A 239 8.65 11.78 -13.42
CA ASN A 239 8.10 10.54 -12.95
C ASN A 239 6.61 10.39 -13.35
N LYS A 240 5.83 11.44 -13.15
CA LYS A 240 4.42 11.49 -13.53
C LYS A 240 4.22 11.43 -15.05
N ALA A 241 5.01 12.18 -15.82
CA ALA A 241 4.94 12.17 -17.27
C ALA A 241 5.27 10.77 -17.84
N PHE A 242 6.30 10.12 -17.31
CA PHE A 242 6.65 8.74 -17.67
C PHE A 242 5.52 7.77 -17.35
N ALA A 243 5.00 7.77 -16.12
CA ALA A 243 3.89 6.90 -15.72
C ALA A 243 2.65 7.09 -16.62
N LYS A 244 2.34 8.34 -16.95
CA LYS A 244 1.24 8.67 -17.85
C LYS A 244 1.48 8.13 -19.26
N ALA A 245 2.68 8.33 -19.82
CA ALA A 245 3.00 7.86 -21.16
C ALA A 245 2.90 6.33 -21.28
N VAL A 246 3.41 5.58 -20.28
CA VAL A 246 3.28 4.12 -20.24
C VAL A 246 1.82 3.69 -20.13
N ALA A 247 1.02 4.31 -19.26
CA ALA A 247 -0.39 3.99 -19.10
C ALA A 247 -1.18 4.28 -20.39
N GLU A 248 -0.91 5.38 -21.08
CA GLU A 248 -1.52 5.71 -22.37
C GLU A 248 -1.11 4.74 -23.47
N ALA A 249 0.14 4.28 -23.51
CA ALA A 249 0.59 3.26 -24.44
C ALA A 249 -0.12 1.92 -24.20
N ILE A 250 -0.24 1.47 -22.95
CA ILE A 250 -0.98 0.25 -22.61
C ILE A 250 -2.45 0.37 -23.00
N ARG A 251 -3.07 1.52 -22.76
CA ARG A 251 -4.45 1.79 -23.18
C ARG A 251 -4.59 1.79 -24.70
N ALA A 252 -3.62 2.33 -25.44
CA ALA A 252 -3.64 2.33 -26.90
C ALA A 252 -3.51 0.91 -27.49
N ASP A 253 -2.68 0.06 -26.87
CA ASP A 253 -2.48 -1.34 -27.28
C ASP A 253 -3.70 -2.21 -26.95
N ALA A 254 -4.51 -1.85 -25.92
CA ALA A 254 -5.68 -2.62 -25.50
C ALA A 254 -6.81 -1.70 -24.98
N PRO A 255 -7.45 -0.89 -25.85
CA PRO A 255 -8.40 0.15 -25.45
C PRO A 255 -9.69 -0.39 -24.84
N ASP A 256 -10.02 -1.64 -25.13
CA ASP A 256 -11.19 -2.33 -24.58
C ASP A 256 -10.96 -2.87 -23.16
N ARG A 257 -9.72 -2.92 -22.72
CA ARG A 257 -9.33 -3.48 -21.42
C ARG A 257 -8.88 -2.43 -20.42
N PHE A 258 -8.33 -1.31 -20.89
CA PHE A 258 -7.69 -0.31 -20.03
C PHE A 258 -8.24 1.08 -20.29
N THR A 259 -8.43 1.81 -19.19
CA THR A 259 -8.75 3.24 -19.22
C THR A 259 -7.79 4.02 -18.34
N THR A 260 -7.47 5.24 -18.74
CA THR A 260 -6.72 6.21 -17.92
C THR A 260 -7.63 7.31 -17.37
N THR A 261 -8.93 7.19 -17.55
CA THR A 261 -9.92 8.19 -17.11
C THR A 261 -10.32 7.93 -15.68
N LEU A 262 -10.34 8.98 -14.85
CA LEU A 262 -10.77 8.92 -13.44
C LEU A 262 -12.30 9.03 -13.26
N ALA A 263 -13.04 9.29 -14.35
CA ALA A 263 -14.49 9.43 -14.28
C ALA A 263 -15.12 8.04 -14.09
N LYS A 264 -15.78 7.85 -12.96
CA LYS A 264 -16.78 6.78 -12.84
C LYS A 264 -17.90 7.12 -13.81
N LYS A 265 -18.17 6.22 -14.73
CA LYS A 265 -19.41 6.26 -15.53
C LYS A 265 -20.57 5.88 -14.64
#